data_f265667d751688a0ec9668e3164f9830
#
_entry.id   f265667d751688a0ec9668e3164f9830
#
_cell.length_a   1.000
_cell.length_b   1.000
_cell.length_c   1.000
_cell.angle_alpha   90.00
_cell.angle_beta   90.00
_cell.angle_gamma   90.00
#
_symmetry.space_group_name_H-M   'P 1'
#
loop_
_entity.id
_entity.type
_entity.pdbx_description
1 polymer ?
#
loop_
_entity_poly.entity_id
_entity_poly.type
_entity_poly.pdbx_seq_one_letter_code
_entity_poly.pdbx_strand_id
1 'polypeptide(L)'
;MLKKITIFFFLSFFACSIQAQEVAENNSSTSKTVEGNAVFLVKDFPEGVYRTYEDFIAKNAINMGDAIIRKTIVGYKTLDRTFLSDQVFFAWTRNNIKITDFFAVSYNGSLYIQQKYFHKFSVKEDRNQDGDNPNSYHRVMNDGKFLYLEGAFANSWSKAFAYGSGGAVGGTIGANLNRLKGVVFDVEKKETNFIRSCEDFNLLIEKYNGAKIECKEKDVDILTVRENIQKIIR
;
A
#
# COMPACT_ATOMS: atom_id res chain seq x y z
N MET A 1 -46.86 78.64 17.44
CA MET A 1 -45.55 79.13 17.07
C MET A 1 -44.53 78.28 17.83
N LEU A 2 -44.00 77.22 17.20
CA LEU A 2 -43.02 76.31 17.85
C LEU A 2 -41.61 76.77 17.52
N LYS A 3 -40.86 77.08 18.57
CA LYS A 3 -39.41 77.32 18.45
C LYS A 3 -38.65 75.98 18.33
N LYS A 4 -37.88 75.82 17.24
CA LYS A 4 -36.97 74.75 17.06
C LYS A 4 -35.71 74.96 17.89
N ILE A 5 -35.42 74.04 18.78
CA ILE A 5 -34.17 73.99 19.53
C ILE A 5 -33.28 72.95 18.80
N THR A 6 -32.19 73.46 18.26
CA THR A 6 -31.16 72.62 17.60
C THR A 6 -30.09 72.27 18.66
N ILE A 7 -30.01 71.05 19.04
CA ILE A 7 -28.95 70.54 19.95
C ILE A 7 -27.83 70.04 19.11
N PHE A 8 -26.69 70.72 19.18
CA PHE A 8 -25.45 70.26 18.61
C PHE A 8 -24.81 69.21 19.55
N PHE A 9 -24.77 67.97 19.11
CA PHE A 9 -24.00 66.93 19.79
C PHE A 9 -22.58 66.94 19.25
N PHE A 10 -21.63 67.37 20.06
CA PHE A 10 -20.17 67.15 19.76
C PHE A 10 -19.80 65.73 20.13
N LEU A 11 -19.64 64.90 19.14
CA LEU A 11 -19.00 63.60 19.34
C LEU A 11 -17.47 63.74 19.23
N SER A 12 -16.82 63.73 20.38
CA SER A 12 -15.38 63.65 20.48
C SER A 12 -14.97 62.16 20.15
N PHE A 13 -14.40 61.98 18.99
CA PHE A 13 -13.74 60.71 18.63
C PHE A 13 -12.45 60.55 19.43
N PHE A 14 -12.47 59.70 20.44
CA PHE A 14 -11.25 59.16 21.06
C PHE A 14 -10.73 58.11 20.15
N ALA A 15 -9.70 58.41 19.35
CA ALA A 15 -8.93 57.45 18.61
C ALA A 15 -8.04 56.67 19.59
N CYS A 16 -8.52 55.53 20.05
CA CYS A 16 -7.71 54.59 20.80
C CYS A 16 -6.89 53.78 19.77
N SER A 17 -5.63 54.20 19.59
CA SER A 17 -4.67 53.42 18.77
C SER A 17 -4.32 52.16 19.53
N ILE A 18 -5.01 51.08 19.22
CA ILE A 18 -4.58 49.74 19.61
C ILE A 18 -3.46 49.32 18.64
N GLN A 19 -2.21 49.47 19.08
CA GLN A 19 -1.11 48.81 18.45
C GLN A 19 -1.30 47.31 18.69
N ALA A 20 -1.89 46.63 17.73
CA ALA A 20 -1.78 45.19 17.62
C ALA A 20 -0.35 44.87 17.26
N GLN A 21 0.45 44.41 18.24
CA GLN A 21 1.66 43.71 17.98
C GLN A 21 1.29 42.41 17.23
N GLU A 22 1.46 42.43 15.92
CA GLU A 22 1.55 41.25 15.11
C GLU A 22 2.76 40.44 15.59
N VAL A 23 2.52 39.49 16.48
CA VAL A 23 3.43 38.36 16.65
C VAL A 23 3.30 37.57 15.36
N ALA A 24 4.16 37.87 14.42
CA ALA A 24 4.40 37.03 13.26
C ALA A 24 4.95 35.71 13.78
N GLU A 25 4.07 34.77 14.13
CA GLU A 25 4.43 33.36 14.13
C GLU A 25 4.78 32.99 12.68
N ASN A 26 6.06 33.12 12.42
CA ASN A 26 6.70 32.49 11.26
C ASN A 26 6.64 30.98 11.42
N ASN A 27 5.44 30.40 11.34
CA ASN A 27 5.25 29.03 10.95
C ASN A 27 5.32 28.93 9.41
N SER A 28 6.42 29.43 8.86
CA SER A 28 6.91 28.97 7.59
C SER A 28 7.39 27.53 7.80
N SER A 29 6.46 26.60 7.86
CA SER A 29 6.74 25.24 7.47
C SER A 29 7.07 25.30 5.99
N THR A 30 8.30 25.73 5.71
CA THR A 30 8.96 25.42 4.44
C THR A 30 8.96 23.91 4.39
N SER A 31 7.95 23.32 3.75
CA SER A 31 8.06 21.97 3.25
C SER A 31 9.25 22.03 2.29
N LYS A 32 10.43 21.72 2.82
CA LYS A 32 11.54 21.32 1.97
C LYS A 32 10.95 20.14 1.20
N THR A 33 10.63 20.37 -0.06
CA THR A 33 10.53 19.32 -1.06
C THR A 33 11.89 18.65 -1.02
N VAL A 34 12.00 17.63 -0.17
CA VAL A 34 13.10 16.70 -0.22
C VAL A 34 12.90 16.05 -1.59
N GLU A 35 13.81 16.29 -2.51
CA GLU A 35 13.95 15.54 -3.74
C GLU A 35 14.29 14.08 -3.37
N GLY A 36 13.29 13.36 -2.91
CA GLY A 36 13.37 11.96 -2.50
C GLY A 36 11.96 11.46 -2.35
N ASN A 37 11.68 10.30 -2.91
CA ASN A 37 10.40 9.64 -2.71
C ASN A 37 10.12 9.52 -1.21
N ALA A 38 8.89 9.76 -0.78
CA ALA A 38 8.47 9.54 0.60
C ALA A 38 8.81 8.11 1.02
N VAL A 39 9.13 7.93 2.29
CA VAL A 39 9.45 6.62 2.86
C VAL A 39 8.28 6.14 3.70
N PHE A 40 7.76 4.96 3.39
CA PHE A 40 6.65 4.33 4.07
C PHE A 40 7.17 3.16 4.91
N LEU A 41 7.11 3.25 6.22
CA LEU A 41 7.56 2.21 7.12
C LEU A 41 6.38 1.52 7.81
N VAL A 42 6.39 0.20 7.83
CA VAL A 42 5.34 -0.61 8.48
C VAL A 42 5.10 -0.18 9.92
N LYS A 43 6.16 0.11 10.66
CA LYS A 43 6.09 0.57 12.06
C LYS A 43 5.38 1.91 12.27
N ASP A 44 5.23 2.70 11.21
CA ASP A 44 4.58 4.01 11.28
C ASP A 44 3.06 3.92 11.07
N PHE A 45 2.55 2.73 10.80
CA PHE A 45 1.13 2.46 10.65
C PHE A 45 0.53 1.95 11.97
N PRO A 46 -0.31 2.75 12.65
CA PRO A 46 -0.99 2.32 13.88
C PRO A 46 -1.74 0.99 13.72
N GLU A 47 -1.75 0.18 14.78
CA GLU A 47 -2.51 -1.07 14.84
C GLU A 47 -3.99 -0.81 14.59
N GLY A 48 -4.60 -1.62 13.71
CA GLY A 48 -6.00 -1.54 13.37
C GLY A 48 -6.29 -1.76 11.90
N VAL A 49 -7.47 -1.37 11.47
CA VAL A 49 -7.94 -1.54 10.10
C VAL A 49 -8.08 -0.19 9.40
N TYR A 50 -7.75 -0.18 8.13
CA TYR A 50 -7.86 0.97 7.22
C TYR A 50 -8.94 0.63 6.20
N ARG A 51 -10.07 1.32 6.23
CA ARG A 51 -11.20 1.02 5.33
C ARG A 51 -10.87 1.36 3.89
N THR A 52 -10.23 2.50 3.70
CA THR A 52 -9.93 3.04 2.39
C THR A 52 -8.42 3.26 2.21
N TYR A 53 -8.01 3.52 0.99
CA TYR A 53 -6.65 3.97 0.70
C TYR A 53 -6.38 5.34 1.35
N GLU A 54 -7.36 6.21 1.38
CA GLU A 54 -7.29 7.54 1.98
C GLU A 54 -7.06 7.45 3.50
N ASP A 55 -7.77 6.56 4.20
CA ASP A 55 -7.51 6.27 5.62
C ASP A 55 -6.09 5.74 5.84
N PHE A 56 -5.62 4.90 4.92
CA PHE A 56 -4.28 4.34 4.98
C PHE A 56 -3.20 5.42 4.84
N ILE A 57 -3.32 6.33 3.86
CA ILE A 57 -2.40 7.46 3.68
C ILE A 57 -2.42 8.39 4.88
N ALA A 58 -3.61 8.68 5.41
CA ALA A 58 -3.78 9.51 6.60
C ALA A 58 -3.35 8.80 7.90
N LYS A 59 -2.98 7.51 7.83
CA LYS A 59 -2.69 6.66 9.00
C LYS A 59 -3.83 6.62 10.01
N ASN A 60 -5.06 6.78 9.52
CA ASN A 60 -6.29 6.81 10.31
C ASN A 60 -6.81 5.37 10.51
N ALA A 61 -6.18 4.64 11.42
CA ALA A 61 -6.57 3.28 11.76
C ALA A 61 -7.76 3.24 12.70
N ILE A 62 -8.70 2.32 12.44
CA ILE A 62 -9.74 1.97 13.39
C ILE A 62 -9.20 0.79 14.24
N ASN A 63 -8.97 1.04 15.51
CA ASN A 63 -8.55 -0.02 16.42
C ASN A 63 -9.69 -1.02 16.62
N MET A 64 -9.44 -2.28 16.30
CA MET A 64 -10.40 -3.36 16.41
C MET A 64 -10.13 -4.26 17.62
N GLY A 65 -8.98 -4.12 18.27
CA GLY A 65 -8.59 -4.97 19.40
C GLY A 65 -8.78 -6.46 19.09
N ASP A 66 -9.37 -7.18 20.03
CA ASP A 66 -9.65 -8.63 19.90
C ASP A 66 -10.88 -8.96 19.02
N ALA A 67 -11.50 -7.94 18.39
CA ALA A 67 -12.68 -8.18 17.55
C ALA A 67 -12.35 -8.88 16.23
N ILE A 68 -11.07 -8.90 15.83
CA ILE A 68 -10.60 -9.56 14.61
C ILE A 68 -9.56 -10.64 14.92
N ILE A 69 -9.58 -11.69 14.11
CA ILE A 69 -8.57 -12.76 14.15
C ILE A 69 -7.96 -12.96 12.78
N ARG A 70 -6.67 -13.29 12.77
CA ARG A 70 -5.92 -13.62 11.57
C ARG A 70 -6.00 -15.13 11.30
N LYS A 71 -6.28 -15.49 10.04
CA LYS A 71 -6.30 -16.88 9.56
C LYS A 71 -5.37 -17.05 8.36
N THR A 72 -4.31 -17.79 8.53
CA THR A 72 -3.38 -18.11 7.43
C THR A 72 -4.07 -18.96 6.38
N ILE A 73 -3.95 -18.57 5.11
CA ILE A 73 -4.38 -19.38 3.96
C ILE A 73 -3.18 -20.19 3.48
N VAL A 74 -2.12 -19.48 3.14
CA VAL A 74 -0.89 -20.04 2.62
C VAL A 74 0.29 -19.35 3.29
N GLY A 75 1.16 -20.15 3.87
CA GLY A 75 2.46 -19.68 4.31
C GLY A 75 3.50 -20.43 3.50
N TYR A 76 4.19 -19.74 2.61
CA TYR A 76 5.32 -20.31 1.92
C TYR A 76 6.54 -20.25 2.83
N LYS A 77 7.14 -21.40 3.08
CA LYS A 77 8.38 -21.52 3.85
C LYS A 77 9.54 -21.79 2.93
N THR A 78 10.68 -21.20 3.21
CA THR A 78 11.96 -21.60 2.59
C THR A 78 12.39 -22.98 3.08
N LEU A 79 13.42 -23.54 2.44
CA LEU A 79 14.05 -24.78 2.89
C LEU A 79 14.62 -24.68 4.32
N ASP A 80 15.02 -23.47 4.73
CA ASP A 80 15.47 -23.14 6.09
C ASP A 80 14.31 -22.87 7.06
N ARG A 81 13.05 -23.06 6.63
CA ARG A 81 11.81 -22.81 7.36
C ARG A 81 11.50 -21.35 7.67
N THR A 82 12.21 -20.39 7.10
CA THR A 82 11.80 -18.97 7.21
C THR A 82 10.54 -18.73 6.40
N PHE A 83 9.71 -17.83 6.91
CA PHE A 83 8.45 -17.48 6.28
C PHE A 83 8.72 -16.61 5.06
N LEU A 84 8.35 -17.05 3.85
CA LEU A 84 8.63 -16.32 2.62
C LEU A 84 7.54 -15.33 2.26
N SER A 85 6.30 -15.76 2.32
CA SER A 85 5.15 -14.91 2.09
C SER A 85 4.02 -15.34 3.02
N ASP A 86 3.13 -14.43 3.29
CA ASP A 86 2.02 -14.66 4.19
C ASP A 86 0.74 -14.10 3.58
N GLN A 87 -0.12 -15.02 3.15
CA GLN A 87 -1.46 -14.71 2.66
C GLN A 87 -2.47 -15.16 3.69
N VAL A 88 -3.33 -14.25 4.13
CA VAL A 88 -4.23 -14.48 5.25
C VAL A 88 -5.64 -13.98 4.94
N PHE A 89 -6.61 -14.49 5.69
CA PHE A 89 -7.88 -13.81 5.91
C PHE A 89 -7.91 -13.18 7.29
N PHE A 90 -8.55 -12.03 7.41
CA PHE A 90 -9.05 -11.55 8.68
C PHE A 90 -10.53 -11.90 8.81
N ALA A 91 -10.96 -12.24 10.02
CA ALA A 91 -12.33 -12.60 10.31
C ALA A 91 -12.78 -11.98 11.64
N TRP A 92 -14.05 -11.74 11.77
CA TRP A 92 -14.64 -11.30 13.04
C TRP A 92 -14.58 -12.44 14.07
N THR A 93 -14.06 -12.18 15.25
CA THR A 93 -13.93 -13.16 16.34
C THR A 93 -15.29 -13.73 16.72
N ARG A 94 -16.33 -12.89 16.79
CA ARG A 94 -17.68 -13.25 17.25
C ARG A 94 -18.40 -14.30 16.39
N ASN A 95 -18.18 -14.33 15.08
CA ASN A 95 -18.96 -15.16 14.14
C ASN A 95 -18.13 -15.83 13.06
N ASN A 96 -16.81 -15.62 13.09
CA ASN A 96 -15.86 -16.19 12.15
C ASN A 96 -16.08 -15.82 10.67
N ILE A 97 -16.86 -14.75 10.41
CA ILE A 97 -17.10 -14.25 9.05
C ILE A 97 -15.86 -13.48 8.57
N LYS A 98 -15.43 -13.77 7.35
CA LYS A 98 -14.30 -13.09 6.71
C LYS A 98 -14.61 -11.62 6.49
N ILE A 99 -13.61 -10.79 6.73
CA ILE A 99 -13.65 -9.36 6.49
C ILE A 99 -13.19 -9.10 5.05
N THR A 100 -13.99 -8.36 4.29
CA THR A 100 -13.79 -8.19 2.84
C THR A 100 -13.71 -6.72 2.39
N ASP A 101 -13.87 -5.78 3.30
CA ASP A 101 -14.11 -4.35 2.99
C ASP A 101 -13.05 -3.40 3.53
N PHE A 102 -11.93 -3.91 4.03
CA PHE A 102 -10.81 -3.06 4.42
C PHE A 102 -9.72 -3.04 3.36
N PHE A 103 -9.14 -1.88 3.13
CA PHE A 103 -7.99 -1.71 2.25
C PHE A 103 -6.74 -2.39 2.83
N ALA A 104 -6.45 -2.14 4.09
CA ALA A 104 -5.29 -2.68 4.78
C ALA A 104 -5.60 -2.99 6.25
N VAL A 105 -4.76 -3.80 6.85
CA VAL A 105 -4.81 -4.16 8.27
C VAL A 105 -3.38 -4.12 8.83
N SER A 106 -3.17 -3.37 9.92
CA SER A 106 -1.98 -3.47 10.76
C SER A 106 -2.32 -4.35 11.95
N TYR A 107 -1.58 -5.45 12.10
CA TYR A 107 -1.88 -6.49 13.08
C TYR A 107 -0.61 -7.14 13.61
N ASN A 108 -0.39 -7.06 14.90
CA ASN A 108 0.79 -7.58 15.60
C ASN A 108 2.12 -7.15 14.92
N GLY A 109 2.26 -5.84 14.68
CA GLY A 109 3.45 -5.25 14.09
C GLY A 109 3.68 -5.59 12.61
N SER A 110 2.70 -6.17 11.93
CA SER A 110 2.75 -6.48 10.51
C SER A 110 1.65 -5.75 9.75
N LEU A 111 1.97 -5.25 8.58
CA LEU A 111 1.04 -4.58 7.68
C LEU A 111 0.59 -5.54 6.58
N TYR A 112 -0.70 -5.56 6.32
CA TYR A 112 -1.33 -6.41 5.30
C TYR A 112 -2.18 -5.56 4.38
N ILE A 113 -2.07 -5.80 3.06
CA ILE A 113 -2.88 -5.11 2.04
C ILE A 113 -3.78 -6.12 1.34
N GLN A 114 -5.04 -5.76 1.14
CA GLN A 114 -6.02 -6.64 0.54
C GLN A 114 -5.76 -6.82 -0.97
N GLN A 115 -5.80 -8.07 -1.43
CA GLN A 115 -5.45 -8.48 -2.79
C GLN A 115 -6.27 -7.77 -3.88
N LYS A 116 -7.57 -7.55 -3.67
CA LYS A 116 -8.42 -6.88 -4.68
C LYS A 116 -7.93 -5.50 -5.08
N TYR A 117 -7.16 -4.82 -4.21
CA TYR A 117 -6.63 -3.49 -4.50
C TYR A 117 -5.37 -3.54 -5.37
N PHE A 118 -4.64 -4.66 -5.39
CA PHE A 118 -3.53 -4.83 -6.33
C PHE A 118 -4.03 -4.74 -7.77
N HIS A 119 -5.11 -5.44 -8.07
CA HIS A 119 -5.75 -5.37 -9.39
C HIS A 119 -6.35 -3.99 -9.68
N LYS A 120 -7.02 -3.38 -8.70
CA LYS A 120 -7.64 -2.05 -8.85
C LYS A 120 -6.62 -0.96 -9.17
N PHE A 121 -5.40 -1.07 -8.63
CA PHE A 121 -4.35 -0.07 -8.79
C PHE A 121 -3.24 -0.52 -9.75
N SER A 122 -3.40 -1.67 -10.40
CA SER A 122 -2.41 -2.17 -11.34
C SER A 122 -2.33 -1.31 -12.59
N VAL A 123 -1.12 -1.17 -13.11
CA VAL A 123 -0.87 -0.60 -14.43
C VAL A 123 -1.59 -1.43 -15.50
N LYS A 124 -1.80 -0.85 -16.68
CA LYS A 124 -2.59 -1.48 -17.75
C LYS A 124 -2.05 -2.87 -18.13
N GLU A 125 -0.75 -3.02 -18.17
CA GLU A 125 -0.01 -4.23 -18.53
C GLU A 125 -0.20 -5.36 -17.52
N ASP A 126 -0.52 -5.02 -16.28
CA ASP A 126 -0.67 -5.94 -15.14
C ASP A 126 -2.12 -6.30 -14.81
N ARG A 127 -3.09 -5.70 -15.49
CA ARG A 127 -4.53 -5.91 -15.20
C ARG A 127 -5.00 -7.37 -15.27
N ASN A 128 -4.25 -8.22 -15.98
CA ASN A 128 -4.56 -9.64 -16.10
C ASN A 128 -3.87 -10.49 -15.01
N GLN A 129 -3.06 -9.88 -14.13
CA GLN A 129 -2.45 -10.61 -13.02
C GLN A 129 -3.41 -10.67 -11.84
N ASP A 130 -3.77 -11.86 -11.40
CA ASP A 130 -4.72 -12.06 -10.33
C ASP A 130 -4.32 -13.24 -9.43
N GLY A 131 -4.74 -13.20 -8.18
CA GLY A 131 -4.62 -14.29 -7.21
C GLY A 131 -5.95 -15.00 -7.01
N ASP A 132 -5.93 -16.17 -6.38
CA ASP A 132 -7.14 -17.02 -6.22
C ASP A 132 -8.12 -16.52 -5.17
N ASN A 133 -7.67 -15.63 -4.29
CA ASN A 133 -8.47 -15.19 -3.13
C ASN A 133 -8.51 -13.65 -3.06
N PRO A 134 -9.33 -12.96 -3.86
CA PRO A 134 -9.33 -11.50 -3.94
C PRO A 134 -9.60 -10.78 -2.60
N ASN A 135 -10.29 -11.46 -1.68
CA ASN A 135 -10.58 -10.95 -0.34
C ASN A 135 -9.53 -11.31 0.71
N SER A 136 -8.43 -11.94 0.32
CA SER A 136 -7.30 -12.18 1.21
C SER A 136 -6.41 -10.95 1.32
N TYR A 137 -5.52 -10.99 2.29
CA TYR A 137 -4.54 -9.94 2.57
C TYR A 137 -3.14 -10.51 2.47
N HIS A 138 -2.24 -9.77 1.86
CA HIS A 138 -0.82 -10.12 1.75
C HIS A 138 0.01 -9.25 2.66
N ARG A 139 0.94 -9.88 3.40
CA ARG A 139 1.85 -9.17 4.29
C ARG A 139 2.86 -8.36 3.50
N VAL A 140 3.08 -7.13 3.92
CA VAL A 140 4.21 -6.31 3.47
C VAL A 140 5.49 -6.94 4.00
N MET A 141 6.45 -7.24 3.12
CA MET A 141 7.70 -7.91 3.46
C MET A 141 8.87 -6.92 3.60
N ASN A 142 8.93 -5.95 2.70
CA ASN A 142 9.89 -4.85 2.75
C ASN A 142 9.15 -3.53 2.55
N ASP A 143 9.54 -2.51 3.26
CA ASP A 143 8.99 -1.17 3.26
C ASP A 143 10.09 -0.12 3.03
N GLY A 144 9.68 1.05 2.59
CA GLY A 144 10.59 2.14 2.24
C GLY A 144 9.95 3.09 1.24
N LYS A 145 10.58 3.32 0.10
CA LYS A 145 10.03 4.16 -1.00
C LYS A 145 8.74 3.57 -1.60
N PHE A 146 8.55 2.28 -1.46
CA PHE A 146 7.34 1.54 -1.82
C PHE A 146 7.14 0.39 -0.86
N LEU A 147 6.00 -0.27 -0.91
CA LEU A 147 5.73 -1.48 -0.15
C LEU A 147 5.92 -2.69 -1.06
N TYR A 148 6.68 -3.68 -0.58
CA TYR A 148 6.93 -4.91 -1.32
C TYR A 148 6.18 -6.08 -0.69
N LEU A 149 5.49 -6.84 -1.53
CA LEU A 149 4.69 -8.01 -1.16
C LEU A 149 4.99 -9.16 -2.10
N GLU A 150 4.58 -10.35 -1.74
CA GLU A 150 4.70 -11.54 -2.59
C GLU A 150 3.43 -12.37 -2.54
N GLY A 151 3.16 -13.09 -3.64
CA GLY A 151 2.04 -14.01 -3.71
C GLY A 151 2.04 -14.83 -4.99
N ALA A 152 1.19 -15.84 -5.02
CA ALA A 152 0.96 -16.68 -6.19
C ALA A 152 -0.01 -15.97 -7.14
N PHE A 153 0.52 -15.04 -7.94
CA PHE A 153 -0.23 -14.32 -8.95
C PHE A 153 0.02 -14.91 -10.33
N ALA A 154 -1.03 -15.06 -11.11
CA ALA A 154 -0.95 -15.57 -12.46
C ALA A 154 -1.89 -14.80 -13.41
N ASN A 155 -1.59 -14.88 -14.70
CA ASN A 155 -2.48 -14.37 -15.71
C ASN A 155 -3.80 -15.14 -15.69
N SER A 156 -4.93 -14.44 -15.66
CA SER A 156 -6.28 -15.01 -15.58
C SER A 156 -6.57 -16.00 -16.73
N TRP A 157 -6.07 -15.71 -17.92
CA TRP A 157 -6.19 -16.61 -19.07
C TRP A 157 -5.40 -17.91 -18.90
N SER A 158 -4.16 -17.81 -18.36
CA SER A 158 -3.35 -19.00 -18.08
C SER A 158 -4.00 -19.87 -17.01
N LYS A 159 -4.64 -19.29 -16.01
CA LYS A 159 -5.44 -20.01 -15.02
C LYS A 159 -6.63 -20.73 -15.66
N ALA A 160 -7.42 -20.01 -16.44
CA ALA A 160 -8.57 -20.59 -17.13
C ALA A 160 -8.18 -21.77 -18.02
N PHE A 161 -7.07 -21.64 -18.75
CA PHE A 161 -6.53 -22.72 -19.59
C PHE A 161 -6.03 -23.91 -18.75
N ALA A 162 -5.30 -23.67 -17.67
CA ALA A 162 -4.82 -24.74 -16.78
C ALA A 162 -5.96 -25.53 -16.14
N TYR A 163 -7.01 -24.87 -15.70
CA TYR A 163 -8.21 -25.52 -15.13
C TYR A 163 -9.04 -26.24 -16.19
N GLY A 164 -9.06 -25.72 -17.43
CA GLY A 164 -9.85 -26.30 -18.52
C GLY A 164 -9.21 -27.48 -19.25
N SER A 165 -7.87 -27.54 -19.27
CA SER A 165 -7.15 -28.53 -20.08
C SER A 165 -6.95 -29.90 -19.42
N GLY A 166 -7.07 -30.00 -18.09
CA GLY A 166 -6.90 -31.26 -17.34
C GLY A 166 -5.63 -32.07 -17.67
N GLY A 167 -5.32 -33.08 -16.87
CA GLY A 167 -4.24 -34.02 -17.14
C GLY A 167 -2.81 -33.46 -16.95
N ALA A 168 -1.82 -34.15 -17.57
CA ALA A 168 -0.38 -33.84 -17.40
C ALA A 168 -0.01 -32.41 -17.86
N VAL A 169 -0.64 -31.91 -18.92
CA VAL A 169 -0.40 -30.56 -19.44
C VAL A 169 -0.92 -29.52 -18.45
N GLY A 170 -2.12 -29.75 -17.88
CA GLY A 170 -2.67 -28.87 -16.83
C GLY A 170 -1.80 -28.85 -15.58
N GLY A 171 -1.17 -29.96 -15.21
CA GLY A 171 -0.29 -30.07 -14.05
C GLY A 171 0.98 -29.22 -14.17
N THR A 172 1.63 -29.24 -15.32
CA THR A 172 2.85 -28.43 -15.56
C THR A 172 2.56 -26.94 -15.65
N ILE A 173 1.45 -26.57 -16.27
CA ILE A 173 0.99 -25.18 -16.29
C ILE A 173 0.62 -24.74 -14.87
N GLY A 174 -0.11 -25.57 -14.11
CA GLY A 174 -0.48 -25.30 -12.73
C GLY A 174 0.72 -25.06 -11.80
N ALA A 175 1.80 -25.83 -11.98
CA ALA A 175 3.03 -25.64 -11.21
C ALA A 175 3.67 -24.26 -11.46
N ASN A 176 3.66 -23.80 -12.71
CA ASN A 176 4.14 -22.45 -13.05
C ASN A 176 3.22 -21.33 -12.57
N LEU A 177 1.92 -21.58 -12.48
CA LEU A 177 0.96 -20.62 -11.97
C LEU A 177 1.09 -20.36 -10.46
N ASN A 178 1.55 -21.38 -9.71
CA ASN A 178 1.78 -21.27 -8.26
C ASN A 178 3.12 -20.65 -7.89
N ARG A 179 3.90 -20.20 -8.86
CA ARG A 179 5.16 -19.53 -8.61
C ARG A 179 4.92 -18.18 -7.95
N LEU A 180 5.67 -17.92 -6.88
CA LEU A 180 5.65 -16.63 -6.21
C LEU A 180 6.12 -15.52 -7.14
N LYS A 181 5.37 -14.42 -7.16
CA LYS A 181 5.75 -13.18 -7.82
C LYS A 181 5.86 -12.06 -6.82
N GLY A 182 6.85 -11.20 -7.03
CA GLY A 182 6.95 -9.94 -6.32
C GLY A 182 5.90 -8.95 -6.81
N VAL A 183 5.40 -8.16 -5.89
CA VAL A 183 4.46 -7.06 -6.14
C VAL A 183 5.01 -5.82 -5.45
N VAL A 184 5.14 -4.75 -6.19
CA VAL A 184 5.53 -3.44 -5.67
C VAL A 184 4.31 -2.53 -5.68
N PHE A 185 3.96 -2.00 -4.51
CA PHE A 185 2.94 -0.99 -4.36
C PHE A 185 3.59 0.36 -4.09
N ASP A 186 3.62 1.21 -5.12
CA ASP A 186 4.01 2.61 -5.02
C ASP A 186 2.86 3.36 -4.34
N VAL A 187 3.08 3.70 -3.08
CA VAL A 187 2.03 4.29 -2.25
C VAL A 187 1.68 5.69 -2.72
N GLU A 188 2.67 6.51 -3.11
CA GLU A 188 2.43 7.88 -3.57
C GLU A 188 1.64 7.93 -4.87
N LYS A 189 2.02 7.07 -5.82
CA LYS A 189 1.37 7.02 -7.15
C LYS A 189 0.08 6.23 -7.14
N LYS A 190 -0.24 5.52 -6.03
CA LYS A 190 -1.37 4.60 -5.94
C LYS A 190 -1.32 3.57 -7.07
N GLU A 191 -0.13 3.00 -7.29
CA GLU A 191 0.18 2.13 -8.43
C GLU A 191 0.76 0.80 -7.96
N THR A 192 0.24 -0.28 -8.52
CA THR A 192 0.73 -1.65 -8.26
C THR A 192 1.39 -2.19 -9.52
N ASN A 193 2.62 -2.70 -9.37
CA ASN A 193 3.42 -3.32 -10.41
C ASN A 193 3.74 -4.75 -10.02
N PHE A 194 3.41 -5.70 -10.90
CA PHE A 194 3.74 -7.11 -10.73
C PHE A 194 5.05 -7.44 -11.44
N ILE A 195 5.98 -8.08 -10.77
CA ILE A 195 7.25 -8.52 -11.34
C ILE A 195 7.00 -9.84 -12.08
N ARG A 196 6.83 -9.77 -13.40
CA ARG A 196 6.45 -10.91 -14.26
C ARG A 196 7.64 -11.58 -14.95
N SER A 197 8.70 -10.80 -15.22
CA SER A 197 9.88 -11.24 -15.93
C SER A 197 11.13 -10.52 -15.43
N CYS A 198 12.30 -10.96 -15.85
CA CYS A 198 13.56 -10.29 -15.54
C CYS A 198 13.64 -8.89 -16.19
N GLU A 199 13.15 -8.76 -17.42
CA GLU A 199 13.14 -7.45 -18.09
C GLU A 199 12.20 -6.46 -17.37
N ASP A 200 11.03 -6.92 -16.97
CA ASP A 200 10.06 -6.16 -16.21
C ASP A 200 10.63 -5.72 -14.84
N PHE A 201 11.37 -6.61 -14.21
CA PHE A 201 12.09 -6.27 -12.98
C PHE A 201 13.19 -5.24 -13.20
N ASN A 202 13.93 -5.32 -14.30
CA ASN A 202 14.93 -4.32 -14.67
C ASN A 202 14.33 -2.94 -14.94
N LEU A 203 13.14 -2.85 -15.53
CA LEU A 203 12.41 -1.59 -15.68
C LEU A 203 12.03 -1.00 -14.31
N LEU A 204 11.59 -1.85 -13.39
CA LEU A 204 11.31 -1.43 -12.02
C LEU A 204 12.58 -0.93 -11.31
N ILE A 205 13.68 -1.67 -11.39
CA ILE A 205 14.96 -1.28 -10.79
C ILE A 205 15.41 0.09 -11.32
N GLU A 206 15.31 0.31 -12.63
CA GLU A 206 15.68 1.58 -13.28
C GLU A 206 14.79 2.73 -12.80
N LYS A 207 13.48 2.50 -12.65
CA LYS A 207 12.51 3.49 -12.11
C LYS A 207 12.92 4.02 -10.73
N TYR A 208 13.62 3.20 -9.94
CA TYR A 208 14.12 3.56 -8.61
C TYR A 208 15.63 3.79 -8.56
N ASN A 209 16.26 4.07 -9.71
CA ASN A 209 17.69 4.38 -9.85
C ASN A 209 18.64 3.27 -9.37
N GLY A 210 18.22 2.02 -9.44
CA GLY A 210 19.05 0.86 -9.12
C GLY A 210 19.85 0.35 -10.30
N ALA A 211 20.82 -0.53 -10.02
CA ALA A 211 21.60 -1.20 -11.03
C ALA A 211 20.87 -2.43 -11.59
N LYS A 212 20.69 -2.47 -12.91
CA LYS A 212 20.04 -3.60 -13.58
C LYS A 212 20.77 -4.92 -13.29
N ILE A 213 20.01 -6.01 -13.27
CA ILE A 213 20.55 -7.37 -13.16
C ILE A 213 20.70 -8.01 -14.54
N GLU A 214 21.58 -8.97 -14.65
CA GLU A 214 21.73 -9.79 -15.87
C GLU A 214 20.55 -10.76 -15.99
N CYS A 215 19.85 -10.72 -17.11
CA CYS A 215 18.76 -11.63 -17.42
C CYS A 215 19.26 -12.85 -18.20
N LYS A 216 19.46 -13.98 -17.51
CA LYS A 216 19.82 -15.25 -18.12
C LYS A 216 18.60 -16.00 -18.67
N GLU A 217 17.45 -15.80 -18.03
CA GLU A 217 16.16 -16.39 -18.38
C GLU A 217 15.10 -15.31 -18.45
N LYS A 218 13.97 -15.62 -19.10
CA LYS A 218 12.83 -14.71 -19.16
C LYS A 218 12.26 -14.45 -17.77
N ASP A 219 12.16 -15.49 -16.96
CA ASP A 219 11.65 -15.40 -15.61
C ASP A 219 12.78 -14.99 -14.65
N VAL A 220 12.42 -14.27 -13.61
CA VAL A 220 13.31 -13.96 -12.49
C VAL A 220 12.90 -14.78 -11.28
N ASP A 221 13.87 -15.37 -10.63
CA ASP A 221 13.63 -16.10 -9.39
C ASP A 221 13.36 -15.15 -8.23
N ILE A 222 12.51 -15.56 -7.31
CA ILE A 222 12.01 -14.70 -6.22
C ILE A 222 13.12 -14.29 -5.23
N LEU A 223 14.16 -15.11 -5.06
CA LEU A 223 15.28 -14.76 -4.17
C LEU A 223 16.10 -13.61 -4.78
N THR A 224 16.37 -13.69 -6.08
CA THR A 224 17.02 -12.62 -6.85
C THR A 224 16.20 -11.32 -6.76
N VAL A 225 14.88 -11.41 -6.85
CA VAL A 225 14.01 -10.25 -6.67
C VAL A 225 14.21 -9.62 -5.29
N ARG A 226 14.16 -10.42 -4.22
CA ARG A 226 14.32 -9.93 -2.84
C ARG A 226 15.64 -9.22 -2.60
N GLU A 227 16.74 -9.83 -3.03
CA GLU A 227 18.08 -9.27 -2.86
C GLU A 227 18.22 -7.90 -3.52
N ASN A 228 17.60 -7.72 -4.68
CA ASN A 228 17.67 -6.46 -5.42
C ASN A 228 16.62 -5.45 -4.98
N ILE A 229 15.43 -5.87 -4.57
CA ILE A 229 14.44 -4.99 -3.94
C ILE A 229 15.02 -4.29 -2.71
N GLN A 230 15.78 -5.01 -1.88
CA GLN A 230 16.40 -4.41 -0.70
C GLN A 230 17.39 -3.28 -1.02
N LYS A 231 17.99 -3.29 -2.21
CA LYS A 231 18.96 -2.26 -2.65
C LYS A 231 18.26 -0.99 -3.13
N ILE A 232 17.05 -1.08 -3.66
CA ILE A 232 16.33 0.06 -4.26
C ILE A 232 15.21 0.63 -3.38
N ILE A 233 14.78 -0.10 -2.35
CA ILE A 233 13.66 0.31 -1.51
C ILE A 233 14.00 1.40 -0.48
N ARG A 234 15.27 1.61 -0.20
CA ARG A 234 15.78 2.56 0.80
C ARG A 234 16.18 3.90 0.19
#